data_eafc4b775be4ad525beead0787e01438
#
_entry.id   eafc4b775be4ad525beead0787e01438
#
_cell.length_a   1.000
_cell.length_b   1.000
_cell.length_c   1.000
_cell.angle_alpha   90.00
_cell.angle_beta   90.00
_cell.angle_gamma   90.00
#
_symmetry.space_group_name_H-M   'P 1'
#
loop_
_entity.id
_entity.type
_entity.pdbx_description
1 polymer ?
#
loop_
_entity_poly.entity_id
_entity_poly.type
_entity_poly.pdbx_seq_one_letter_code
_entity_poly.pdbx_strand_id
1 'polypeptide(L)'
;MELRGSLGPTATFVASGNMNTDALQFRFVQQAAGVNDDVYIANTSGSPAVVGVNVDKVLDNQHVRTVYDGLTKIRLASSLGAGIWVMTDGAGFAIQYTGQSGAACL
;
A
#
# COMPACT_ATOMS: atom_id res chain seq x y z
N MET A 1 3.94 22.50 1.64
CA MET A 1 4.46 21.76 2.81
C MET A 1 5.39 20.66 2.35
N GLU A 2 6.48 20.53 3.00
CA GLU A 2 7.39 19.45 2.73
C GLU A 2 6.89 18.16 3.38
N LEU A 3 6.77 17.11 2.57
CA LEU A 3 6.23 15.83 3.09
C LEU A 3 7.26 15.02 3.86
N ARG A 4 8.54 15.31 3.70
CA ARG A 4 9.61 14.53 4.31
C ARG A 4 9.43 14.39 5.83
N GLY A 5 9.07 15.47 6.50
CA GLY A 5 8.82 15.45 7.93
C GLY A 5 7.45 14.93 8.32
N SER A 6 6.57 14.66 7.34
CA SER A 6 5.17 14.29 7.57
C SER A 6 4.88 12.84 7.28
N LEU A 7 5.81 12.11 6.65
CA LEU A 7 5.61 10.69 6.42
C LEU A 7 5.62 9.95 7.75
N GLY A 8 4.72 8.98 7.86
CA GLY A 8 4.69 8.11 9.01
C GLY A 8 5.88 7.16 9.05
N PRO A 9 5.98 6.35 10.10
CA PRO A 9 7.03 5.34 10.19
C PRO A 9 6.98 4.37 9.03
N THR A 10 8.15 3.95 8.58
CA THR A 10 8.28 2.99 7.50
C THR A 10 8.92 1.71 7.99
N ALA A 11 8.55 0.62 7.34
CA ALA A 11 9.25 -0.65 7.45
C ALA A 11 9.81 -1.00 6.08
N THR A 12 10.95 -1.68 6.05
CA THR A 12 11.59 -2.08 4.81
C THR A 12 11.29 -3.55 4.53
N PHE A 13 10.73 -3.80 3.35
CA PHE A 13 10.44 -5.14 2.86
C PHE A 13 11.19 -5.38 1.56
N VAL A 14 11.07 -6.59 1.02
CA VAL A 14 11.63 -6.95 -0.28
C VAL A 14 10.48 -6.99 -1.30
N ALA A 15 10.65 -6.31 -2.42
CA ALA A 15 9.64 -6.31 -3.46
C ALA A 15 9.56 -7.67 -4.15
N SER A 16 8.36 -8.23 -4.19
CA SER A 16 8.05 -9.43 -4.98
C SER A 16 7.35 -8.96 -6.24
N GLY A 17 8.11 -8.79 -7.29
CA GLY A 17 7.66 -8.19 -8.54
C GLY A 17 8.17 -6.76 -8.70
N ASN A 18 8.17 -6.28 -9.93
CA ASN A 18 8.63 -4.93 -10.23
C ASN A 18 7.64 -3.88 -9.75
N MET A 19 8.16 -2.84 -9.09
CA MET A 19 7.41 -1.66 -8.62
C MET A 19 8.13 -0.39 -9.07
N ASN A 20 8.65 -0.38 -10.31
CA ASN A 20 9.63 0.62 -10.75
C ASN A 20 9.04 1.74 -11.61
N THR A 21 7.72 1.86 -11.68
CA THR A 21 7.07 2.93 -12.44
C THR A 21 6.27 3.84 -11.51
N ASP A 22 6.01 5.06 -11.97
CA ASP A 22 5.17 5.99 -11.21
C ASP A 22 3.78 5.39 -10.93
N ALA A 23 3.25 4.62 -11.86
CA ALA A 23 1.94 4.01 -11.70
C ALA A 23 1.89 2.96 -10.58
N LEU A 24 3.04 2.38 -10.23
CA LEU A 24 3.13 1.34 -9.19
C LEU A 24 3.56 1.89 -7.83
N GLN A 25 3.83 3.18 -7.73
CA GLN A 25 4.16 3.85 -6.48
C GLN A 25 2.89 4.30 -5.77
N PHE A 26 2.93 4.36 -4.45
CA PHE A 26 1.82 4.81 -3.60
C PHE A 26 0.58 3.94 -3.74
N ARG A 27 0.77 2.63 -3.85
CA ARG A 27 -0.31 1.64 -3.81
C ARG A 27 -0.23 0.83 -2.53
N PHE A 28 -1.34 0.24 -2.15
CA PHE A 28 -1.34 -0.74 -1.07
C PHE A 28 -0.50 -1.94 -1.47
N VAL A 29 0.29 -2.43 -0.53
CA VAL A 29 1.06 -3.66 -0.68
C VAL A 29 0.66 -4.66 0.39
N GLN A 30 0.74 -5.94 0.07
CA GLN A 30 0.41 -7.01 0.98
C GLN A 30 1.59 -7.98 1.10
N GLN A 31 1.65 -8.65 2.25
CA GLN A 31 2.71 -9.61 2.51
C GLN A 31 2.50 -10.86 1.67
N ALA A 32 3.60 -11.37 1.09
CA ALA A 32 3.57 -12.63 0.35
C ALA A 32 3.44 -13.79 1.33
N ALA A 33 2.57 -14.74 0.98
CA ALA A 33 2.33 -15.91 1.83
C ALA A 33 3.60 -16.74 1.96
N GLY A 34 3.94 -17.13 3.18
CA GLY A 34 5.07 -18.01 3.46
C GLY A 34 6.45 -17.35 3.36
N VAL A 35 6.53 -16.06 3.06
CA VAL A 35 7.80 -15.32 2.95
C VAL A 35 7.69 -14.04 3.78
N ASN A 36 8.40 -13.98 4.88
CA ASN A 36 8.17 -12.96 5.90
C ASN A 36 8.47 -11.54 5.45
N ASP A 37 9.45 -11.34 4.57
CA ASP A 37 9.91 -10.01 4.20
C ASP A 37 9.45 -9.56 2.82
N ASP A 38 8.74 -10.40 2.07
CA ASP A 38 8.31 -10.07 0.73
C ASP A 38 6.93 -9.43 0.71
N VAL A 39 6.80 -8.40 -0.10
CA VAL A 39 5.51 -7.73 -0.35
C VAL A 39 5.29 -7.58 -1.84
N TYR A 40 4.04 -7.52 -2.24
CA TYR A 40 3.64 -7.25 -3.62
C TYR A 40 2.42 -6.31 -3.62
N ILE A 41 2.16 -5.69 -4.77
CA ILE A 41 0.99 -4.82 -4.91
C ILE A 41 -0.26 -5.64 -4.58
N ALA A 42 -1.11 -5.11 -3.70
CA ALA A 42 -2.32 -5.81 -3.27
C ALA A 42 -3.18 -6.16 -4.49
N ASN A 43 -3.57 -7.43 -4.58
CA ASN A 43 -4.30 -7.95 -5.72
C ASN A 43 -5.66 -8.53 -5.37
N THR A 44 -6.09 -8.37 -4.13
CA THR A 44 -7.39 -8.85 -3.65
C THR A 44 -8.11 -7.70 -2.96
N SER A 45 -9.32 -7.39 -3.40
CA SER A 45 -10.13 -6.33 -2.79
C SER A 45 -10.39 -6.64 -1.32
N GLY A 46 -10.11 -5.65 -0.46
CA GLY A 46 -10.29 -5.80 0.98
C GLY A 46 -9.33 -6.78 1.63
N SER A 47 -8.17 -7.03 1.05
CA SER A 47 -7.21 -7.99 1.57
C SER A 47 -6.85 -7.68 3.04
N PRO A 48 -6.94 -8.66 3.95
CA PRO A 48 -6.50 -8.47 5.34
C PRO A 48 -4.98 -8.52 5.48
N ALA A 49 -4.24 -8.89 4.45
CA ALA A 49 -2.78 -9.02 4.47
C ALA A 49 -2.06 -7.73 4.08
N VAL A 50 -2.78 -6.63 3.83
CA VAL A 50 -2.17 -5.33 3.52
C VAL A 50 -1.33 -4.88 4.71
N VAL A 51 -0.08 -4.51 4.42
CA VAL A 51 0.86 -4.04 5.46
C VAL A 51 1.14 -2.56 5.37
N GLY A 52 0.78 -1.90 4.28
CA GLY A 52 0.98 -0.47 4.14
C GLY A 52 0.98 -0.01 2.69
N VAL A 53 1.64 1.10 2.45
CA VAL A 53 1.71 1.76 1.14
C VAL A 53 3.18 1.91 0.75
N ASN A 54 3.54 1.44 -0.45
CA ASN A 54 4.91 1.55 -0.93
C ASN A 54 5.24 3.00 -1.31
N VAL A 55 6.43 3.46 -0.96
CA VAL A 55 6.86 4.83 -1.26
C VAL A 55 8.05 4.90 -2.21
N ASP A 56 8.68 3.78 -2.51
CA ASP A 56 9.83 3.70 -3.40
C ASP A 56 9.46 3.05 -4.72
N LYS A 57 10.16 3.42 -5.78
CA LYS A 57 10.11 2.73 -7.07
C LYS A 57 11.28 1.77 -7.12
N VAL A 58 11.01 0.47 -7.12
CA VAL A 58 12.05 -0.56 -7.06
C VAL A 58 11.75 -1.69 -8.05
N LEU A 59 12.81 -2.41 -8.40
CA LEU A 59 12.70 -3.63 -9.20
C LEU A 59 12.46 -4.83 -8.28
N ASP A 60 12.10 -5.95 -8.88
CA ASP A 60 11.94 -7.23 -8.19
C ASP A 60 13.17 -7.55 -7.35
N ASN A 61 12.95 -8.06 -6.15
CA ASN A 61 13.98 -8.41 -5.15
C ASN A 61 14.75 -7.24 -4.56
N GLN A 62 14.38 -6.00 -4.85
CA GLN A 62 14.98 -4.83 -4.20
C GLN A 62 14.21 -4.46 -2.94
N HIS A 63 14.87 -3.75 -2.03
CA HIS A 63 14.22 -3.28 -0.82
C HIS A 63 13.28 -2.12 -1.12
N VAL A 64 12.08 -2.18 -0.55
CA VAL A 64 11.05 -1.16 -0.70
C VAL A 64 10.60 -0.69 0.68
N ARG A 65 10.57 0.62 0.88
CA ARG A 65 10.01 1.20 2.10
C ARG A 65 8.50 1.24 2.01
N THR A 66 7.86 0.90 3.10
CA THR A 66 6.40 0.85 3.19
C THR A 66 5.96 1.64 4.41
N VAL A 67 5.11 2.64 4.21
CA VAL A 67 4.50 3.39 5.31
C VAL A 67 3.33 2.57 5.85
N TYR A 68 3.40 2.24 7.14
CA TYR A 68 2.36 1.43 7.78
C TYR A 68 1.53 2.23 8.79
N ASP A 69 1.90 3.48 9.07
CA ASP A 69 1.20 4.34 10.00
C ASP A 69 1.51 5.80 9.68
N GLY A 70 0.62 6.71 10.05
CA GLY A 70 0.81 8.14 9.84
C GLY A 70 0.40 8.60 8.45
N LEU A 71 1.08 9.61 7.92
CA LEU A 71 0.71 10.25 6.66
C LEU A 71 1.48 9.66 5.49
N THR A 72 0.76 9.41 4.40
CA THR A 72 1.36 9.04 3.11
C THR A 72 0.40 9.42 1.99
N LYS A 73 0.94 9.47 0.77
CA LYS A 73 0.12 9.51 -0.44
C LYS A 73 -0.41 8.13 -0.73
N ILE A 74 -1.57 8.07 -1.37
CA ILE A 74 -2.15 6.81 -1.86
C ILE A 74 -2.88 7.09 -3.17
N ARG A 75 -2.77 6.18 -4.13
CA ARG A 75 -3.51 6.31 -5.39
C ARG A 75 -4.94 5.85 -5.19
N LEU A 76 -5.87 6.65 -5.69
CA LEU A 76 -7.29 6.36 -5.61
C LEU A 76 -7.75 5.69 -6.90
N ALA A 77 -8.65 4.72 -6.79
CA ALA A 77 -9.32 4.13 -7.96
C ALA A 77 -10.32 5.12 -8.56
N SER A 78 -10.91 5.96 -7.73
CA SER A 78 -11.83 7.03 -8.15
C SER A 78 -11.79 8.12 -7.09
N SER A 79 -12.45 9.25 -7.36
CA SER A 79 -12.51 10.35 -6.39
C SER A 79 -13.22 9.91 -5.12
N LEU A 80 -12.63 10.26 -3.98
CA LEU A 80 -13.20 10.00 -2.66
C LEU A 80 -13.20 11.31 -1.87
N GLY A 81 -14.20 11.46 -1.01
CA GLY A 81 -14.27 12.59 -0.09
C GLY A 81 -13.27 12.44 1.05
N ALA A 82 -12.99 13.54 1.73
CA ALA A 82 -12.18 13.53 2.93
C ALA A 82 -12.92 12.85 4.09
N GLY A 83 -12.17 12.23 5.00
CA GLY A 83 -12.74 11.61 6.20
C GLY A 83 -13.38 10.25 5.97
N ILE A 84 -13.12 9.63 4.83
CA ILE A 84 -13.67 8.31 4.49
C ILE A 84 -12.62 7.25 4.80
N TRP A 85 -13.03 6.18 5.45
CA TRP A 85 -12.19 4.99 5.63
C TRP A 85 -11.99 4.30 4.28
N VAL A 86 -10.78 3.85 4.02
CA VAL A 86 -10.43 3.24 2.74
C VAL A 86 -9.87 1.84 2.91
N MET A 87 -9.97 1.06 1.86
CA MET A 87 -9.34 -0.27 1.75
C MET A 87 -8.75 -0.42 0.35
N THR A 88 -8.00 -1.49 0.12
CA THR A 88 -7.47 -1.79 -1.20
C THR A 88 -8.53 -2.35 -2.13
N ASP A 89 -8.47 -1.99 -3.41
CA ASP A 89 -9.16 -2.74 -4.46
C ASP A 89 -8.25 -3.89 -4.95
N GLY A 90 -8.64 -4.54 -6.03
CA GLY A 90 -7.87 -5.66 -6.58
C GLY A 90 -6.57 -5.28 -7.30
N ALA A 91 -6.20 -4.00 -7.31
CA ALA A 91 -4.98 -3.52 -7.96
C ALA A 91 -4.15 -2.61 -7.06
N GLY A 92 -4.46 -2.54 -5.77
CA GLY A 92 -3.72 -1.74 -4.79
C GLY A 92 -4.15 -0.28 -4.71
N PHE A 93 -5.18 0.14 -5.45
CA PHE A 93 -5.76 1.48 -5.32
C PHE A 93 -6.64 1.56 -4.08
N ALA A 94 -6.77 2.75 -3.52
CA ALA A 94 -7.67 2.96 -2.41
C ALA A 94 -9.11 3.13 -2.90
N ILE A 95 -10.02 2.42 -2.27
CA ILE A 95 -11.47 2.55 -2.45
C ILE A 95 -12.12 2.73 -1.09
N GLN A 96 -13.38 3.18 -1.09
CA GLN A 96 -14.12 3.32 0.15
C GLN A 96 -14.26 1.97 0.86
N TYR A 97 -14.01 1.97 2.16
CA TYR A 97 -14.22 0.77 2.98
C TYR A 97 -15.71 0.42 3.03
N THR A 98 -16.03 -0.81 2.67
CA THR A 98 -17.42 -1.28 2.57
C THR A 98 -17.88 -2.12 3.76
N GLY A 99 -17.04 -2.24 4.79
CA GLY A 99 -17.37 -3.08 5.95
C GLY A 99 -17.15 -4.56 5.69
N GLN A 100 -16.43 -4.92 4.64
CA GLN A 100 -16.13 -6.31 4.32
C GLN A 100 -15.38 -6.97 5.48
N SER A 101 -15.84 -8.15 5.89
CA SER A 101 -15.23 -8.88 6.99
C SER A 101 -13.78 -9.24 6.68
N GLY A 102 -12.88 -8.96 7.61
CA GLY A 102 -11.47 -9.25 7.44
C GLY A 102 -10.70 -8.24 6.58
N ALA A 103 -11.37 -7.22 6.03
CA ALA A 103 -10.69 -6.21 5.24
C ALA A 103 -9.79 -5.35 6.12
N ALA A 104 -8.58 -5.07 5.65
CA ALA A 104 -7.73 -4.06 6.26
C ALA A 104 -8.23 -2.68 5.83
N CYS A 105 -8.52 -1.79 6.78
CA CYS A 105 -8.95 -0.43 6.46
C CYS A 105 -8.01 0.58 7.09
N LEU A 106 -7.78 1.65 6.35
CA LEU A 106 -6.90 2.73 6.76
C LEU A 106 -7.64 4.07 6.74
#